data_90a6568ed505b552e86a429ee22eaf18
#
_entry.id   90a6568ed505b552e86a429ee22eaf18
#
_cell.length_a   1.000
_cell.length_b   1.000
_cell.length_c   1.000
_cell.angle_alpha   90.00
_cell.angle_beta   90.00
_cell.angle_gamma   90.00
#
_symmetry.space_group_name_H-M   'P 1'
#
loop_
_entity.id
_entity.type
_entity.pdbx_description
1 polymer ?
#
loop_
_entity_poly.entity_id
_entity_poly.type
_entity_poly.pdbx_seq_one_letter_code
_entity_poly.pdbx_strand_id
1 'polypeptide(L)'
;MPNIEEQNLTEFLQDVKLKMANITFSKDADINEISDFLNESHGKFIRSQVIYLYGSKLGIKKEGLIELAAASELIHLSTLIHDDIIDEADLRRNKPTVVKKWGLKKAILYGDYLYTKTFKTLNSIENHEIASVLIDCAEKLIEGEFIQIRANNTLMTIDYYMEVIEKKTAVLFSGILHCLGIYSKQNQENIDYLKDLGLSFGKAFQLNDDLADFNDSSSTGKAKFKDLDEGKLTFPILIVLKEMNQQEQTEFKDQINSKDFIAIKEQINEKGGFKKTRAERDDAINNCIEYTSKFIKLDKLDNMKKFLRNTLLA
;
A
#
# COMPACT_ATOMS: atom_id res chain seq x y z
N MET A 1 -3.57 -13.64 26.92
CA MET A 1 -2.13 -13.45 26.69
C MET A 1 -1.92 -13.54 25.19
N PRO A 2 -1.17 -12.62 24.57
CA PRO A 2 -0.85 -12.74 23.14
C PRO A 2 -0.14 -14.06 22.85
N ASN A 3 -0.39 -14.63 21.69
CA ASN A 3 0.25 -15.85 21.23
C ASN A 3 1.76 -15.57 21.00
N ILE A 4 2.62 -16.56 21.14
CA ILE A 4 4.08 -16.44 20.92
C ILE A 4 4.39 -15.84 19.54
N GLU A 5 3.64 -16.21 18.48
CA GLU A 5 3.78 -15.62 17.15
C GLU A 5 3.45 -14.11 17.13
N GLU A 6 2.47 -13.64 17.90
CA GLU A 6 2.11 -12.22 18.02
C GLU A 6 3.16 -11.42 18.79
N GLN A 7 3.76 -12.00 19.83
CA GLN A 7 4.87 -11.39 20.56
C GLN A 7 6.10 -11.21 19.68
N ASN A 8 6.48 -12.25 18.94
CA ASN A 8 7.61 -12.21 18.01
C ASN A 8 7.40 -11.19 16.88
N LEU A 9 6.17 -11.05 16.36
CA LEU A 9 5.84 -10.03 15.36
C LEU A 9 5.97 -8.62 15.97
N THR A 10 5.49 -8.41 17.20
CA THR A 10 5.59 -7.10 17.87
C THR A 10 7.04 -6.68 18.07
N GLU A 11 7.91 -7.60 18.52
CA GLU A 11 9.35 -7.35 18.65
C GLU A 11 10.00 -7.04 17.31
N PHE A 12 9.66 -7.82 16.26
CA PHE A 12 10.15 -7.57 14.92
C PHE A 12 9.78 -6.16 14.41
N LEU A 13 8.54 -5.73 14.61
CA LEU A 13 8.11 -4.38 14.22
C LEU A 13 8.81 -3.27 15.01
N GLN A 14 9.15 -3.51 16.28
CA GLN A 14 9.98 -2.58 17.06
C GLN A 14 11.39 -2.48 16.49
N ASP A 15 12.02 -3.60 16.15
CA ASP A 15 13.34 -3.63 15.54
C ASP A 15 13.36 -2.91 14.17
N VAL A 16 12.31 -3.09 13.36
CA VAL A 16 12.15 -2.36 12.09
C VAL A 16 12.07 -0.84 12.34
N LYS A 17 11.28 -0.38 13.32
CA LYS A 17 11.19 1.03 13.69
C LYS A 17 12.54 1.61 14.12
N LEU A 18 13.28 0.89 14.95
CA LEU A 18 14.62 1.29 15.38
C LEU A 18 15.59 1.36 14.19
N LYS A 19 15.52 0.39 13.27
CA LYS A 19 16.34 0.39 12.06
C LYS A 19 16.00 1.59 11.17
N MET A 20 14.72 1.90 10.95
CA MET A 20 14.28 3.08 10.19
C MET A 20 14.79 4.37 10.85
N ALA A 21 14.62 4.55 12.15
CA ALA A 21 15.09 5.71 12.89
C ALA A 21 16.61 5.90 12.74
N ASN A 22 17.39 4.81 12.83
CA ASN A 22 18.85 4.86 12.63
C ASN A 22 19.23 5.24 11.17
N ILE A 23 18.49 4.74 10.18
CA ILE A 23 18.73 5.08 8.77
C ILE A 23 18.43 6.56 8.52
N THR A 24 17.34 7.09 9.05
CA THR A 24 16.89 8.47 8.81
C THR A 24 17.59 9.51 9.69
N PHE A 25 18.37 9.09 10.68
CA PHE A 25 19.14 10.00 11.52
C PHE A 25 20.08 10.90 10.69
N SER A 26 20.13 12.19 11.07
CA SER A 26 20.97 13.20 10.49
C SER A 26 21.64 14.05 11.58
N LYS A 27 22.71 14.77 11.23
CA LYS A 27 23.27 15.83 12.08
C LYS A 27 22.49 17.15 11.94
N ASP A 28 21.63 17.26 10.95
CA ASP A 28 20.79 18.42 10.71
C ASP A 28 19.54 18.35 11.60
N ALA A 29 19.27 19.43 12.34
CA ALA A 29 18.20 19.49 13.33
C ALA A 29 16.81 19.46 12.68
N ASP A 30 16.63 20.15 11.54
CA ASP A 30 15.35 20.19 10.82
C ASP A 30 14.97 18.81 10.29
N ILE A 31 15.94 18.05 9.77
CA ILE A 31 15.74 16.68 9.31
C ILE A 31 15.33 15.77 10.46
N ASN A 32 16.00 15.88 11.61
CA ASN A 32 15.66 15.05 12.78
C ASN A 32 14.28 15.39 13.34
N GLU A 33 13.90 16.66 13.40
CA GLU A 33 12.56 17.06 13.85
C GLU A 33 11.45 16.43 13.01
N ILE A 34 11.62 16.40 11.67
CA ILE A 34 10.68 15.75 10.77
C ILE A 34 10.71 14.22 10.96
N SER A 35 11.90 13.62 11.10
CA SER A 35 12.06 12.18 11.34
C SER A 35 11.36 11.74 12.61
N ASP A 36 11.55 12.45 13.71
CA ASP A 36 10.95 12.15 15.02
C ASP A 36 9.42 12.25 14.96
N PHE A 37 8.90 13.30 14.33
CA PHE A 37 7.47 13.47 14.12
C PHE A 37 6.85 12.31 13.32
N LEU A 38 7.51 11.86 12.27
CA LEU A 38 7.04 10.72 11.48
C LEU A 38 7.17 9.40 12.24
N ASN A 39 8.23 9.25 13.05
CA ASN A 39 8.42 8.09 13.92
C ASN A 39 7.33 7.94 15.00
N GLU A 40 6.71 9.03 15.44
CA GLU A 40 5.54 9.01 16.32
C GLU A 40 4.22 8.68 15.60
N SER A 41 4.20 8.73 14.28
CA SER A 41 2.99 8.70 13.45
C SER A 41 2.83 7.43 12.63
N HIS A 42 3.51 6.36 13.02
CA HIS A 42 3.56 5.12 12.24
C HIS A 42 2.18 4.49 11.97
N GLY A 43 2.07 3.93 10.75
CA GLY A 43 0.92 3.11 10.35
C GLY A 43 0.95 1.69 10.91
N LYS A 44 0.12 0.85 10.31
CA LYS A 44 -0.01 -0.56 10.67
C LYS A 44 1.21 -1.42 10.27
N PHE A 45 2.20 -0.91 9.52
CA PHE A 45 3.37 -1.66 9.03
C PHE A 45 3.00 -2.95 8.27
N ILE A 46 1.99 -2.87 7.40
CA ILE A 46 1.47 -4.05 6.68
C ILE A 46 2.56 -4.73 5.84
N ARG A 47 3.43 -3.93 5.19
CA ARG A 47 4.54 -4.46 4.39
C ARG A 47 5.52 -5.24 5.24
N SER A 48 5.89 -4.69 6.40
CA SER A 48 6.75 -5.36 7.38
C SER A 48 6.10 -6.63 7.95
N GLN A 49 4.79 -6.63 8.18
CA GLN A 49 4.07 -7.84 8.61
C GLN A 49 4.11 -8.93 7.55
N VAL A 50 3.88 -8.60 6.27
CA VAL A 50 4.00 -9.53 5.15
C VAL A 50 5.42 -10.10 5.07
N ILE A 51 6.45 -9.24 5.15
CA ILE A 51 7.86 -9.66 5.14
C ILE A 51 8.15 -10.64 6.28
N TYR A 52 7.73 -10.33 7.50
CA TYR A 52 7.95 -11.19 8.65
C TYR A 52 7.28 -12.55 8.49
N LEU A 53 6.00 -12.56 8.14
CA LEU A 53 5.20 -13.77 8.09
C LEU A 53 5.68 -14.72 6.99
N TYR A 54 5.92 -14.22 5.79
CA TYR A 54 6.42 -15.06 4.70
C TYR A 54 7.90 -15.36 4.86
N GLY A 55 8.72 -14.39 5.20
CA GLY A 55 10.16 -14.56 5.34
C GLY A 55 10.57 -15.54 6.45
N SER A 56 9.87 -15.52 7.59
CA SER A 56 10.10 -16.49 8.68
C SER A 56 9.73 -17.93 8.27
N LYS A 57 8.68 -18.10 7.46
CA LYS A 57 8.27 -19.43 6.93
C LYS A 57 9.25 -19.93 5.86
N LEU A 58 9.90 -19.03 5.14
CA LEU A 58 10.95 -19.33 4.16
C LEU A 58 12.34 -19.51 4.81
N GLY A 59 12.45 -19.38 6.13
CA GLY A 59 13.70 -19.61 6.88
C GLY A 59 14.75 -18.50 6.74
N ILE A 60 14.32 -17.28 6.38
CA ILE A 60 15.23 -16.14 6.27
C ILE A 60 15.57 -15.63 7.67
N LYS A 61 16.82 -15.24 7.89
CA LYS A 61 17.30 -14.69 9.16
C LYS A 61 16.63 -13.35 9.47
N LYS A 62 16.35 -13.11 10.78
CA LYS A 62 15.66 -11.91 11.27
C LYS A 62 16.32 -10.62 10.81
N GLU A 63 17.64 -10.55 10.78
CA GLU A 63 18.42 -9.38 10.39
C GLU A 63 18.11 -8.97 8.92
N GLY A 64 18.11 -9.92 8.00
CA GLY A 64 17.78 -9.67 6.59
C GLY A 64 16.33 -9.24 6.39
N LEU A 65 15.40 -9.80 7.20
CA LEU A 65 13.99 -9.38 7.17
C LEU A 65 13.83 -7.94 7.69
N ILE A 66 14.57 -7.55 8.76
CA ILE A 66 14.54 -6.18 9.28
C ILE A 66 15.06 -5.18 8.24
N GLU A 67 16.15 -5.51 7.54
CA GLU A 67 16.71 -4.64 6.49
C GLU A 67 15.75 -4.45 5.33
N LEU A 68 15.18 -5.54 4.81
CA LEU A 68 14.18 -5.49 3.75
C LEU A 68 12.93 -4.70 4.19
N ALA A 69 12.43 -4.93 5.41
CA ALA A 69 11.28 -4.25 5.96
C ALA A 69 11.53 -2.74 6.12
N ALA A 70 12.65 -2.35 6.71
CA ALA A 70 13.01 -0.95 6.88
C ALA A 70 13.13 -0.23 5.53
N ALA A 71 13.80 -0.84 4.53
CA ALA A 71 13.92 -0.25 3.20
C ALA A 71 12.56 -0.10 2.51
N SER A 72 11.70 -1.11 2.57
CA SER A 72 10.37 -1.06 1.94
C SER A 72 9.43 -0.05 2.60
N GLU A 73 9.46 0.09 3.93
CA GLU A 73 8.68 1.10 4.65
C GLU A 73 9.20 2.52 4.40
N LEU A 74 10.51 2.72 4.23
CA LEU A 74 11.07 4.03 3.86
C LEU A 74 10.73 4.43 2.44
N ILE A 75 10.74 3.50 1.46
CA ILE A 75 10.21 3.76 0.11
C ILE A 75 8.76 4.21 0.21
N HIS A 76 7.93 3.44 0.93
CA HIS A 76 6.52 3.80 1.11
C HIS A 76 6.33 5.14 1.81
N LEU A 77 7.12 5.44 2.84
CA LEU A 77 7.03 6.72 3.56
C LEU A 77 7.39 7.89 2.66
N SER A 78 8.40 7.73 1.79
CA SER A 78 8.77 8.75 0.80
C SER A 78 7.62 9.01 -0.18
N THR A 79 6.97 7.95 -0.72
CA THR A 79 5.80 8.14 -1.60
C THR A 79 4.67 8.87 -0.88
N LEU A 80 4.38 8.52 0.39
CA LEU A 80 3.32 9.18 1.15
C LEU A 80 3.56 10.68 1.35
N ILE A 81 4.82 11.12 1.51
CA ILE A 81 5.15 12.54 1.64
C ILE A 81 4.95 13.28 0.32
N HIS A 82 5.35 12.67 -0.80
CA HIS A 82 5.14 13.26 -2.13
C HIS A 82 3.65 13.25 -2.51
N ASP A 83 2.91 12.18 -2.19
CA ASP A 83 1.46 12.10 -2.38
C ASP A 83 0.73 13.21 -1.58
N ASP A 84 1.13 13.46 -0.31
CA ASP A 84 0.55 14.55 0.49
C ASP A 84 0.77 15.94 -0.14
N ILE A 85 1.85 16.13 -0.89
CA ILE A 85 2.11 17.36 -1.63
C ILE A 85 1.25 17.45 -2.89
N ILE A 86 1.17 16.35 -3.64
CA ILE A 86 0.42 16.27 -4.91
C ILE A 86 -1.09 16.40 -4.66
N ASP A 87 -1.58 15.76 -3.61
CA ASP A 87 -2.99 15.76 -3.19
C ASP A 87 -3.36 17.02 -2.35
N GLU A 88 -2.40 17.95 -2.11
CA GLU A 88 -2.58 19.15 -1.25
C GLU A 88 -3.16 18.80 0.13
N ALA A 89 -2.80 17.65 0.68
CA ALA A 89 -3.40 17.10 1.89
C ALA A 89 -2.91 17.81 3.17
N ASP A 90 -3.84 18.36 3.93
CA ASP A 90 -3.55 18.98 5.23
C ASP A 90 -3.35 17.95 6.35
N LEU A 91 -4.07 16.84 6.30
CA LEU A 91 -4.09 15.82 7.34
C LEU A 91 -3.87 14.41 6.79
N ARG A 92 -3.05 13.64 7.49
CA ARG A 92 -2.87 12.19 7.30
C ARG A 92 -3.05 11.48 8.64
N ARG A 93 -4.03 10.56 8.72
CA ARG A 93 -4.36 9.83 9.97
C ARG A 93 -4.60 10.76 11.16
N ASN A 94 -5.37 11.83 10.95
CA ASN A 94 -5.71 12.86 11.94
C ASN A 94 -4.50 13.64 12.51
N LYS A 95 -3.33 13.57 11.85
CA LYS A 95 -2.16 14.40 12.15
C LYS A 95 -1.83 15.31 10.97
N PRO A 96 -1.24 16.50 11.19
CA PRO A 96 -0.77 17.34 10.11
C PRO A 96 0.20 16.59 9.20
N THR A 97 0.14 16.84 7.88
CA THR A 97 1.15 16.35 6.94
C THR A 97 2.46 17.09 7.10
N VAL A 98 3.55 16.55 6.54
CA VAL A 98 4.86 17.23 6.54
C VAL A 98 4.76 18.56 5.79
N VAL A 99 4.05 18.59 4.66
CA VAL A 99 3.85 19.82 3.87
C VAL A 99 3.06 20.87 4.68
N LYS A 100 2.06 20.47 5.44
CA LYS A 100 1.27 21.37 6.28
C LYS A 100 2.09 21.98 7.43
N LYS A 101 2.96 21.18 8.06
CA LYS A 101 3.70 21.58 9.27
C LYS A 101 5.00 22.32 8.95
N TRP A 102 5.74 21.92 7.92
CA TRP A 102 7.06 22.50 7.60
C TRP A 102 7.14 23.18 6.22
N GLY A 103 6.05 23.15 5.46
CA GLY A 103 5.94 23.78 4.16
C GLY A 103 6.49 22.95 3.00
N LEU A 104 6.11 23.33 1.79
CA LEU A 104 6.37 22.61 0.55
C LEU A 104 7.85 22.27 0.34
N LYS A 105 8.75 23.25 0.54
CA LYS A 105 10.18 23.06 0.27
C LYS A 105 10.81 21.98 1.15
N LYS A 106 10.50 21.98 2.47
CA LYS A 106 11.04 20.97 3.38
C LYS A 106 10.41 19.60 3.13
N ALA A 107 9.12 19.53 2.75
CA ALA A 107 8.45 18.28 2.43
C ALA A 107 9.06 17.60 1.18
N ILE A 108 9.30 18.34 0.09
CA ILE A 108 9.96 17.81 -1.11
C ILE A 108 11.36 17.27 -0.74
N LEU A 109 12.19 18.11 -0.10
CA LEU A 109 13.56 17.74 0.25
C LEU A 109 13.61 16.54 1.22
N TYR A 110 12.63 16.42 2.12
CA TYR A 110 12.59 15.31 3.05
C TYR A 110 12.16 13.99 2.36
N GLY A 111 11.23 14.03 1.42
CA GLY A 111 10.90 12.87 0.59
C GLY A 111 12.11 12.38 -0.22
N ASP A 112 12.85 13.29 -0.85
CA ASP A 112 14.10 12.97 -1.57
C ASP A 112 15.19 12.43 -0.64
N TYR A 113 15.29 12.99 0.58
CA TYR A 113 16.20 12.50 1.61
C TYR A 113 15.90 11.04 1.99
N LEU A 114 14.64 10.68 2.17
CA LEU A 114 14.24 9.30 2.46
C LEU A 114 14.63 8.35 1.33
N TYR A 115 14.37 8.71 0.06
CA TYR A 115 14.82 7.90 -1.09
C TYR A 115 16.34 7.72 -1.09
N THR A 116 17.09 8.80 -0.89
CA THR A 116 18.55 8.76 -0.85
C THR A 116 19.07 7.84 0.26
N LYS A 117 18.48 7.93 1.47
CA LYS A 117 18.82 7.07 2.60
C LYS A 117 18.47 5.61 2.32
N THR A 118 17.33 5.37 1.71
CA THR A 118 16.90 4.01 1.34
C THR A 118 17.85 3.41 0.31
N PHE A 119 18.17 4.12 -0.77
CA PHE A 119 19.09 3.61 -1.80
C PHE A 119 20.50 3.37 -1.25
N LYS A 120 20.97 4.22 -0.32
CA LYS A 120 22.23 3.98 0.38
C LYS A 120 22.17 2.70 1.21
N THR A 121 21.06 2.43 1.89
CA THR A 121 20.84 1.20 2.66
C THR A 121 20.80 -0.02 1.74
N LEU A 122 20.06 0.05 0.63
CA LEU A 122 19.99 -1.03 -0.37
C LEU A 122 21.35 -1.34 -0.98
N ASN A 123 22.17 -0.32 -1.25
CA ASN A 123 23.53 -0.52 -1.76
C ASN A 123 24.47 -1.22 -0.76
N SER A 124 24.13 -1.22 0.54
CA SER A 124 24.88 -1.96 1.57
C SER A 124 24.44 -3.42 1.73
N ILE A 125 23.36 -3.83 1.07
CA ILE A 125 22.92 -5.23 1.02
C ILE A 125 23.86 -5.98 0.06
N GLU A 126 24.44 -7.10 0.52
CA GLU A 126 25.38 -7.88 -0.28
C GLU A 126 24.77 -8.42 -1.59
N ASN A 127 23.47 -8.66 -1.60
CA ASN A 127 22.75 -9.14 -2.79
C ASN A 127 22.22 -7.98 -3.63
N HIS A 128 22.95 -7.63 -4.70
CA HIS A 128 22.58 -6.56 -5.63
C HIS A 128 21.24 -6.79 -6.36
N GLU A 129 20.81 -8.03 -6.54
CA GLU A 129 19.52 -8.33 -7.17
C GLU A 129 18.35 -7.83 -6.32
N ILE A 130 18.43 -7.99 -4.99
CA ILE A 130 17.43 -7.45 -4.05
C ILE A 130 17.36 -5.93 -4.12
N ALA A 131 18.52 -5.27 -4.16
CA ALA A 131 18.58 -3.82 -4.30
C ALA A 131 17.94 -3.37 -5.62
N SER A 132 18.23 -4.04 -6.74
CA SER A 132 17.65 -3.75 -8.05
C SER A 132 16.13 -3.89 -8.02
N VAL A 133 15.59 -4.98 -7.49
CA VAL A 133 14.13 -5.18 -7.40
C VAL A 133 13.44 -4.04 -6.65
N LEU A 134 13.98 -3.56 -5.53
CA LEU A 134 13.34 -2.48 -4.78
C LEU A 134 13.51 -1.09 -5.45
N ILE A 135 14.61 -0.87 -6.17
CA ILE A 135 14.81 0.34 -6.98
C ILE A 135 13.81 0.36 -8.13
N ASP A 136 13.63 -0.76 -8.83
CA ASP A 136 12.63 -0.91 -9.90
C ASP A 136 11.20 -0.71 -9.38
N CYS A 137 10.91 -1.14 -8.14
CA CYS A 137 9.63 -0.85 -7.49
C CYS A 137 9.45 0.65 -7.24
N ALA A 138 10.49 1.34 -6.77
CA ALA A 138 10.42 2.78 -6.53
C ALA A 138 10.18 3.57 -7.84
N GLU A 139 10.82 3.17 -8.93
CA GLU A 139 10.58 3.73 -10.26
C GLU A 139 9.11 3.54 -10.69
N LYS A 140 8.58 2.31 -10.59
CA LYS A 140 7.19 2.00 -10.95
C LYS A 140 6.17 2.74 -10.08
N LEU A 141 6.45 2.96 -8.79
CA LEU A 141 5.59 3.76 -7.91
C LEU A 141 5.47 5.21 -8.44
N ILE A 142 6.58 5.80 -8.87
CA ILE A 142 6.60 7.14 -9.47
C ILE A 142 5.84 7.15 -10.80
N GLU A 143 6.06 6.17 -11.68
CA GLU A 143 5.30 6.05 -12.93
C GLU A 143 3.79 5.93 -12.68
N GLY A 144 3.38 5.18 -11.64
CA GLY A 144 2.00 5.03 -11.23
C GLY A 144 1.36 6.37 -10.84
N GLU A 145 2.13 7.25 -10.17
CA GLU A 145 1.69 8.61 -9.85
C GLU A 145 1.45 9.46 -11.11
N PHE A 146 2.37 9.43 -12.08
CA PHE A 146 2.18 10.10 -13.36
C PHE A 146 0.95 9.60 -14.12
N ILE A 147 0.66 8.30 -14.05
CA ILE A 147 -0.54 7.72 -14.68
C ILE A 147 -1.78 8.25 -13.97
N GLN A 148 -1.80 8.27 -12.64
CA GLN A 148 -2.94 8.78 -11.87
C GLN A 148 -3.20 10.26 -12.16
N ILE A 149 -2.18 11.11 -12.20
CA ILE A 149 -2.32 12.53 -12.53
C ILE A 149 -2.92 12.71 -13.94
N ARG A 150 -2.49 11.93 -14.91
CA ARG A 150 -3.09 11.96 -16.26
C ARG A 150 -4.54 11.50 -16.26
N ALA A 151 -4.86 10.47 -15.49
CA ALA A 151 -6.20 9.91 -15.44
C ALA A 151 -7.21 10.87 -14.76
N ASN A 152 -6.77 11.68 -13.79
CA ASN A 152 -7.61 12.73 -13.20
C ASN A 152 -8.02 13.81 -14.20
N ASN A 153 -7.27 13.98 -15.31
CA ASN A 153 -7.57 14.92 -16.39
C ASN A 153 -8.34 14.27 -17.57
N THR A 154 -8.60 12.96 -17.51
CA THR A 154 -9.31 12.20 -18.54
C THR A 154 -10.34 11.28 -17.88
N LEU A 155 -11.26 10.71 -18.68
CA LEU A 155 -12.18 9.71 -18.16
C LEU A 155 -11.39 8.47 -17.69
N MET A 156 -11.32 8.26 -16.37
CA MET A 156 -10.76 7.06 -15.77
C MET A 156 -11.56 5.83 -16.24
N THR A 157 -10.89 4.84 -16.81
CA THR A 157 -11.46 3.52 -17.14
C THR A 157 -11.05 2.50 -16.09
N ILE A 158 -11.74 1.34 -16.07
CA ILE A 158 -11.34 0.22 -15.17
C ILE A 158 -9.92 -0.23 -15.48
N ASP A 159 -9.53 -0.34 -16.75
CA ASP A 159 -8.19 -0.78 -17.15
C ASP A 159 -7.11 0.21 -16.65
N TYR A 160 -7.37 1.51 -16.81
CA TYR A 160 -6.50 2.57 -16.27
C TYR A 160 -6.39 2.50 -14.75
N TYR A 161 -7.53 2.31 -14.07
CA TYR A 161 -7.56 2.15 -12.61
C TYR A 161 -6.73 0.94 -12.17
N MET A 162 -6.88 -0.20 -12.85
CA MET A 162 -6.09 -1.41 -12.55
C MET A 162 -4.58 -1.18 -12.73
N GLU A 163 -4.18 -0.46 -13.78
CA GLU A 163 -2.77 -0.08 -13.97
C GLU A 163 -2.26 0.82 -12.84
N VAL A 164 -3.07 1.79 -12.39
CA VAL A 164 -2.72 2.68 -11.25
C VAL A 164 -2.50 1.86 -9.99
N ILE A 165 -3.46 1.00 -9.60
CA ILE A 165 -3.30 0.23 -8.35
C ILE A 165 -2.17 -0.79 -8.42
N GLU A 166 -1.89 -1.36 -9.59
CA GLU A 166 -0.75 -2.24 -9.77
C GLU A 166 0.55 -1.48 -9.51
N LYS A 167 0.74 -0.31 -10.13
CA LYS A 167 1.97 0.48 -9.99
C LYS A 167 2.08 1.23 -8.67
N LYS A 168 0.99 1.79 -8.13
CA LYS A 168 1.04 2.58 -6.87
C LYS A 168 0.97 1.73 -5.60
N THR A 169 0.35 0.55 -5.64
CA THR A 169 0.11 -0.25 -4.44
C THR A 169 0.71 -1.64 -4.54
N ALA A 170 0.39 -2.40 -5.60
CA ALA A 170 0.72 -3.82 -5.68
C ALA A 170 2.19 -4.08 -5.98
N VAL A 171 2.84 -3.23 -6.77
CA VAL A 171 4.26 -3.42 -7.17
C VAL A 171 5.21 -3.55 -5.99
N LEU A 172 5.00 -2.78 -4.91
CA LEU A 172 5.87 -2.87 -3.75
C LEU A 172 5.64 -4.16 -2.95
N PHE A 173 4.40 -4.64 -2.84
CA PHE A 173 4.13 -5.97 -2.26
C PHE A 173 4.74 -7.09 -3.10
N SER A 174 4.63 -6.99 -4.43
CA SER A 174 5.27 -7.93 -5.35
C SER A 174 6.80 -7.93 -5.22
N GLY A 175 7.40 -6.76 -5.16
CA GLY A 175 8.85 -6.62 -5.01
C GLY A 175 9.39 -7.18 -3.70
N ILE A 176 8.74 -6.90 -2.57
CA ILE A 176 9.16 -7.46 -1.28
C ILE A 176 9.06 -8.99 -1.24
N LEU A 177 8.00 -9.57 -1.80
CA LEU A 177 7.84 -11.02 -1.88
C LEU A 177 8.82 -11.64 -2.88
N HIS A 178 9.12 -10.97 -4.00
CA HIS A 178 10.21 -11.33 -4.90
C HIS A 178 11.56 -11.37 -4.16
N CYS A 179 11.89 -10.33 -3.38
CA CYS A 179 13.10 -10.30 -2.56
C CYS A 179 13.17 -11.45 -1.56
N LEU A 180 12.04 -11.85 -0.95
CA LEU A 180 12.01 -13.03 -0.07
C LEU A 180 12.34 -14.33 -0.82
N GLY A 181 11.86 -14.46 -2.06
CA GLY A 181 12.20 -15.58 -2.94
C GLY A 181 13.71 -15.66 -3.22
N ILE A 182 14.34 -14.52 -3.55
CA ILE A 182 15.79 -14.42 -3.76
C ILE A 182 16.56 -14.74 -2.47
N TYR A 183 16.20 -14.14 -1.33
CA TYR A 183 16.86 -14.39 -0.04
C TYR A 183 16.81 -15.85 0.38
N SER A 184 15.69 -16.52 0.15
CA SER A 184 15.49 -17.92 0.49
C SER A 184 15.97 -18.89 -0.60
N LYS A 185 16.59 -18.38 -1.67
CA LYS A 185 17.11 -19.16 -2.81
C LYS A 185 16.07 -20.10 -3.40
N GLN A 186 14.85 -19.61 -3.57
CA GLN A 186 13.78 -20.34 -4.22
C GLN A 186 14.09 -20.55 -5.71
N ASN A 187 13.50 -21.59 -6.32
CA ASN A 187 13.52 -21.73 -7.77
C ASN A 187 12.68 -20.64 -8.44
N GLN A 188 12.84 -20.44 -9.75
CA GLN A 188 12.19 -19.38 -10.49
C GLN A 188 10.65 -19.47 -10.43
N GLU A 189 10.08 -20.66 -10.47
CA GLU A 189 8.64 -20.89 -10.38
C GLU A 189 8.08 -20.39 -9.04
N ASN A 190 8.74 -20.68 -7.92
CA ASN A 190 8.34 -20.18 -6.60
C ASN A 190 8.52 -18.66 -6.47
N ILE A 191 9.57 -18.11 -7.09
CA ILE A 191 9.76 -16.65 -7.16
C ILE A 191 8.60 -16.00 -7.91
N ASP A 192 8.17 -16.57 -9.03
CA ASP A 192 7.05 -16.05 -9.81
C ASP A 192 5.73 -16.15 -9.03
N TYR A 193 5.46 -17.26 -8.32
CA TYR A 193 4.31 -17.34 -7.39
C TYR A 193 4.36 -16.30 -6.27
N LEU A 194 5.53 -15.98 -5.73
CA LEU A 194 5.68 -14.94 -4.72
C LEU A 194 5.40 -13.55 -5.30
N LYS A 195 5.83 -13.26 -6.52
CA LYS A 195 5.52 -12.00 -7.22
C LYS A 195 4.02 -11.84 -7.46
N ASP A 196 3.38 -12.88 -7.99
CA ASP A 196 1.94 -12.89 -8.27
C ASP A 196 1.10 -12.80 -7.00
N LEU A 197 1.55 -13.44 -5.93
CA LEU A 197 0.98 -13.26 -4.59
C LEU A 197 1.01 -11.80 -4.17
N GLY A 198 2.13 -11.11 -4.35
CA GLY A 198 2.27 -9.69 -4.00
C GLY A 198 1.37 -8.78 -4.84
N LEU A 199 1.24 -9.04 -6.13
CA LEU A 199 0.31 -8.32 -7.01
C LEU A 199 -1.14 -8.52 -6.54
N SER A 200 -1.53 -9.77 -6.29
CA SER A 200 -2.89 -10.10 -5.81
C SER A 200 -3.17 -9.48 -4.44
N PHE A 201 -2.18 -9.49 -3.52
CA PHE A 201 -2.29 -8.87 -2.20
C PHE A 201 -2.52 -7.37 -2.30
N GLY A 202 -1.72 -6.66 -3.10
CA GLY A 202 -1.85 -5.23 -3.30
C GLY A 202 -3.18 -4.84 -3.94
N LYS A 203 -3.65 -5.63 -4.92
CA LYS A 203 -4.97 -5.47 -5.55
C LYS A 203 -6.09 -5.61 -4.52
N ALA A 204 -6.09 -6.69 -3.74
CA ALA A 204 -7.10 -6.92 -2.70
C ALA A 204 -7.08 -5.82 -1.64
N PHE A 205 -5.89 -5.37 -1.24
CA PHE A 205 -5.70 -4.30 -0.27
C PHE A 205 -6.32 -2.99 -0.75
N GLN A 206 -6.06 -2.59 -2.00
CA GLN A 206 -6.62 -1.37 -2.56
C GLN A 206 -8.13 -1.45 -2.73
N LEU A 207 -8.65 -2.54 -3.28
CA LEU A 207 -10.11 -2.73 -3.43
C LEU A 207 -10.84 -2.71 -2.07
N ASN A 208 -10.19 -3.19 -1.00
CA ASN A 208 -10.74 -3.06 0.34
C ASN A 208 -10.69 -1.63 0.88
N ASP A 209 -9.63 -0.88 0.60
CA ASP A 209 -9.53 0.55 0.96
C ASP A 209 -10.60 1.39 0.24
N ASP A 210 -10.84 1.12 -1.05
CA ASP A 210 -11.92 1.72 -1.84
C ASP A 210 -13.31 1.47 -1.24
N LEU A 211 -13.57 0.23 -0.80
CA LEU A 211 -14.84 -0.11 -0.12
C LEU A 211 -14.95 0.59 1.24
N ALA A 212 -13.84 0.74 1.96
CA ALA A 212 -13.81 1.37 3.28
C ALA A 212 -14.11 2.87 3.22
N ASP A 213 -13.79 3.56 2.11
CA ASP A 213 -14.09 4.98 1.92
C ASP A 213 -15.61 5.29 1.95
N PHE A 214 -16.44 4.29 1.60
CA PHE A 214 -17.91 4.39 1.64
C PHE A 214 -18.53 3.92 2.96
N ASN A 215 -17.75 3.38 3.90
CA ASN A 215 -18.27 2.86 5.17
C ASN A 215 -18.39 3.94 6.25
N ASP A 216 -19.23 3.70 7.24
CA ASP A 216 -19.40 4.61 8.37
C ASP A 216 -18.15 4.62 9.26
N SER A 217 -17.57 5.79 9.44
CA SER A 217 -16.23 6.04 10.01
C SER A 217 -16.07 5.79 11.51
N SER A 218 -16.99 5.09 12.16
CA SER A 218 -16.90 4.84 13.61
C SER A 218 -15.71 3.95 14.02
N SER A 219 -15.12 3.20 13.08
CA SER A 219 -14.03 2.25 13.38
C SER A 219 -12.66 2.62 12.80
N THR A 220 -12.57 3.46 11.78
CA THR A 220 -11.30 3.71 11.05
C THR A 220 -10.70 5.10 11.24
N GLY A 221 -11.46 6.08 11.76
CA GLY A 221 -11.02 7.48 11.91
C GLY A 221 -10.76 8.21 10.59
N LYS A 222 -11.15 7.64 9.44
CA LYS A 222 -11.07 8.30 8.12
C LYS A 222 -12.31 9.14 7.88
N ALA A 223 -12.17 10.30 7.22
CA ALA A 223 -13.30 11.06 6.69
C ALA A 223 -14.02 10.20 5.63
N LYS A 224 -15.35 10.21 5.62
CA LYS A 224 -16.15 9.53 4.59
C LYS A 224 -15.94 10.20 3.23
N PHE A 225 -15.99 9.39 2.17
CA PHE A 225 -15.92 9.87 0.78
C PHE A 225 -14.69 10.73 0.47
N LYS A 226 -13.58 10.46 1.17
CA LYS A 226 -12.36 11.24 1.00
C LYS A 226 -11.84 11.17 -0.43
N ASP A 227 -11.77 9.97 -1.00
CA ASP A 227 -11.29 9.77 -2.37
C ASP A 227 -12.20 10.49 -3.37
N LEU A 228 -13.50 10.44 -3.16
CA LEU A 228 -14.46 11.12 -4.02
C LEU A 228 -14.41 12.65 -3.85
N ASP A 229 -14.20 13.15 -2.62
CA ASP A 229 -14.03 14.59 -2.34
C ASP A 229 -12.76 15.15 -2.99
N GLU A 230 -11.72 14.32 -3.11
CA GLU A 230 -10.47 14.60 -3.84
C GLU A 230 -10.61 14.39 -5.37
N GLY A 231 -11.82 14.04 -5.87
CA GLY A 231 -12.07 13.79 -7.30
C GLY A 231 -11.54 12.47 -7.83
N LYS A 232 -11.18 11.53 -6.95
CA LYS A 232 -10.68 10.20 -7.32
C LYS A 232 -11.85 9.25 -7.59
N LEU A 233 -11.89 8.68 -8.81
CA LEU A 233 -12.88 7.67 -9.18
C LEU A 233 -12.35 6.29 -8.83
N THR A 234 -12.87 5.70 -7.75
CA THR A 234 -12.49 4.37 -7.26
C THR A 234 -13.27 3.24 -7.93
N PHE A 235 -12.86 2.00 -7.74
CA PHE A 235 -13.42 0.85 -8.46
C PHE A 235 -14.95 0.70 -8.35
N PRO A 236 -15.60 0.90 -7.17
CA PRO A 236 -17.07 0.84 -7.07
C PRO A 236 -17.78 1.81 -7.99
N ILE A 237 -17.21 3.00 -8.20
CA ILE A 237 -17.74 4.04 -9.08
C ILE A 237 -17.54 3.66 -10.54
N LEU A 238 -16.33 3.25 -10.90
CA LEU A 238 -15.97 2.93 -12.29
C LEU A 238 -16.79 1.77 -12.85
N ILE A 239 -17.06 0.75 -12.03
CA ILE A 239 -17.84 -0.40 -12.46
C ILE A 239 -19.30 -0.06 -12.72
N VAL A 240 -19.84 0.91 -11.98
CA VAL A 240 -21.20 1.41 -12.18
C VAL A 240 -21.25 2.32 -13.39
N LEU A 241 -20.30 3.24 -13.56
CA LEU A 241 -20.21 4.13 -14.72
C LEU A 241 -20.10 3.35 -16.03
N LYS A 242 -19.40 2.22 -16.07
CA LYS A 242 -19.28 1.35 -17.25
C LYS A 242 -20.64 0.79 -17.72
N GLU A 243 -21.59 0.61 -16.81
CA GLU A 243 -22.90 0.02 -17.08
C GLU A 243 -23.99 1.08 -17.35
N MET A 244 -23.70 2.34 -17.09
CA MET A 244 -24.60 3.46 -17.33
C MET A 244 -24.64 3.87 -18.79
N ASN A 245 -25.82 4.24 -19.27
CA ASN A 245 -25.94 4.94 -20.56
C ASN A 245 -25.43 6.39 -20.44
N GLN A 246 -25.31 7.08 -21.57
CA GLN A 246 -24.71 8.41 -21.63
C GLN A 246 -25.45 9.47 -20.78
N GLN A 247 -26.78 9.38 -20.69
CA GLN A 247 -27.57 10.29 -19.87
C GLN A 247 -27.34 10.03 -18.38
N GLU A 248 -27.40 8.76 -17.96
CA GLU A 248 -27.12 8.37 -16.57
C GLU A 248 -25.70 8.75 -16.15
N GLN A 249 -24.69 8.59 -17.04
CA GLN A 249 -23.31 9.03 -16.74
C GLN A 249 -23.21 10.53 -16.53
N THR A 250 -23.99 11.32 -17.27
CA THR A 250 -24.00 12.79 -17.11
C THR A 250 -24.61 13.17 -15.76
N GLU A 251 -25.79 12.62 -15.44
CA GLU A 251 -26.46 12.84 -14.16
C GLU A 251 -25.59 12.43 -12.96
N PHE A 252 -24.90 11.28 -13.09
CA PHE A 252 -23.99 10.79 -12.03
C PHE A 252 -22.77 11.71 -11.86
N LYS A 253 -22.22 12.25 -12.95
CA LYS A 253 -21.13 13.25 -12.88
C LYS A 253 -21.58 14.55 -12.23
N ASP A 254 -22.82 15.00 -12.52
CA ASP A 254 -23.36 16.18 -11.88
C ASP A 254 -23.52 15.99 -10.36
N GLN A 255 -23.90 14.79 -9.92
CA GLN A 255 -23.92 14.44 -8.49
C GLN A 255 -22.53 14.44 -7.86
N ILE A 256 -21.49 13.93 -8.57
CA ILE A 256 -20.09 14.02 -8.11
C ILE A 256 -19.68 15.49 -7.96
N ASN A 257 -19.97 16.33 -8.94
CA ASN A 257 -19.64 17.76 -8.92
C ASN A 257 -20.37 18.52 -7.82
N SER A 258 -21.62 18.14 -7.53
CA SER A 258 -22.42 18.72 -6.44
C SER A 258 -22.11 18.13 -5.07
N LYS A 259 -21.21 17.13 -5.00
CA LYS A 259 -20.84 16.40 -3.77
C LYS A 259 -22.03 15.74 -3.08
N ASP A 260 -23.03 15.28 -3.84
CA ASP A 260 -24.15 14.49 -3.30
C ASP A 260 -23.73 13.04 -3.04
N PHE A 261 -22.85 12.88 -2.05
CA PHE A 261 -22.24 11.59 -1.72
C PHE A 261 -23.25 10.53 -1.26
N ILE A 262 -24.40 10.94 -0.73
CA ILE A 262 -25.46 10.02 -0.31
C ILE A 262 -26.11 9.39 -1.53
N ALA A 263 -26.56 10.21 -2.48
CA ALA A 263 -27.16 9.73 -3.73
C ALA A 263 -26.18 8.87 -4.54
N ILE A 264 -24.89 9.25 -4.59
CA ILE A 264 -23.84 8.46 -5.24
C ILE A 264 -23.72 7.07 -4.58
N LYS A 265 -23.67 7.00 -3.24
CA LYS A 265 -23.58 5.73 -2.50
C LYS A 265 -24.78 4.83 -2.75
N GLU A 266 -26.00 5.41 -2.78
CA GLU A 266 -27.23 4.69 -3.07
C GLU A 266 -27.21 4.11 -4.50
N GLN A 267 -26.85 4.89 -5.51
CA GLN A 267 -26.74 4.42 -6.89
C GLN A 267 -25.69 3.35 -7.07
N ILE A 268 -24.52 3.47 -6.43
CA ILE A 268 -23.49 2.42 -6.46
C ILE A 268 -24.05 1.11 -5.88
N ASN A 269 -24.81 1.21 -4.78
CA ASN A 269 -25.42 0.04 -4.14
C ASN A 269 -26.50 -0.60 -5.04
N GLU A 270 -27.42 0.19 -5.58
CA GLU A 270 -28.51 -0.27 -6.44
C GLU A 270 -28.02 -0.94 -7.72
N LYS A 271 -26.99 -0.37 -8.36
CA LYS A 271 -26.36 -0.94 -9.57
C LYS A 271 -25.36 -2.06 -9.25
N GLY A 272 -25.23 -2.44 -7.97
CA GLY A 272 -24.41 -3.56 -7.52
C GLY A 272 -22.90 -3.30 -7.53
N GLY A 273 -22.45 -2.05 -7.57
CA GLY A 273 -21.03 -1.67 -7.60
C GLY A 273 -20.26 -2.23 -6.40
N PHE A 274 -20.78 -2.09 -5.19
CA PHE A 274 -20.14 -2.67 -4.00
C PHE A 274 -20.07 -4.21 -4.03
N LYS A 275 -21.10 -4.87 -4.55
CA LYS A 275 -21.11 -6.33 -4.67
C LYS A 275 -20.03 -6.83 -5.63
N LYS A 276 -19.88 -6.15 -6.78
CA LYS A 276 -18.87 -6.50 -7.79
C LYS A 276 -17.47 -6.21 -7.29
N THR A 277 -17.27 -5.08 -6.59
CA THR A 277 -15.97 -4.75 -5.97
C THR A 277 -15.57 -5.77 -4.91
N ARG A 278 -16.52 -6.21 -4.06
CA ARG A 278 -16.25 -7.30 -3.11
C ARG A 278 -15.89 -8.61 -3.79
N ALA A 279 -16.57 -8.98 -4.86
CA ALA A 279 -16.24 -10.18 -5.63
C ALA A 279 -14.82 -10.12 -6.19
N GLU A 280 -14.43 -9.01 -6.81
CA GLU A 280 -13.10 -8.80 -7.36
C GLU A 280 -11.98 -8.83 -6.28
N ARG A 281 -12.27 -8.23 -5.10
CA ARG A 281 -11.38 -8.30 -3.93
C ARG A 281 -11.24 -9.74 -3.43
N ASP A 282 -12.36 -10.45 -3.29
CA ASP A 282 -12.38 -11.82 -2.75
C ASP A 282 -11.68 -12.80 -3.70
N ASP A 283 -11.78 -12.59 -5.02
CA ASP A 283 -11.01 -13.32 -6.03
C ASP A 283 -9.52 -13.07 -5.88
N ALA A 284 -9.10 -11.82 -5.68
CA ALA A 284 -7.70 -11.51 -5.41
C ALA A 284 -7.20 -12.14 -4.09
N ILE A 285 -8.02 -12.21 -3.04
CA ILE A 285 -7.69 -12.93 -1.79
C ILE A 285 -7.54 -14.42 -2.04
N ASN A 286 -8.43 -15.02 -2.84
CA ASN A 286 -8.35 -16.43 -3.20
C ASN A 286 -7.07 -16.75 -3.98
N ASN A 287 -6.66 -15.88 -4.90
CA ASN A 287 -5.37 -15.99 -5.58
C ASN A 287 -4.20 -15.93 -4.60
N CYS A 288 -4.23 -15.02 -3.61
CA CYS A 288 -3.21 -14.99 -2.56
C CYS A 288 -3.12 -16.34 -1.79
N ILE A 289 -4.26 -16.95 -1.47
CA ILE A 289 -4.31 -18.24 -0.78
C ILE A 289 -3.77 -19.35 -1.68
N GLU A 290 -4.14 -19.36 -2.95
CA GLU A 290 -3.66 -20.34 -3.93
C GLU A 290 -2.14 -20.26 -4.08
N TYR A 291 -1.58 -19.09 -4.39
CA TYR A 291 -0.13 -18.91 -4.53
C TYR A 291 0.61 -19.28 -3.25
N THR A 292 0.10 -18.89 -2.08
CA THR A 292 0.69 -19.28 -0.79
C THR A 292 0.76 -20.81 -0.63
N SER A 293 -0.24 -21.54 -1.11
CA SER A 293 -0.30 -23.00 -1.01
C SER A 293 0.74 -23.73 -1.85
N LYS A 294 1.34 -23.07 -2.85
CA LYS A 294 2.36 -23.67 -3.75
C LYS A 294 3.70 -23.89 -3.03
N PHE A 295 4.01 -23.06 -2.00
CA PHE A 295 5.33 -23.12 -1.33
C PHE A 295 5.24 -23.20 0.20
N ILE A 296 4.07 -23.05 0.83
CA ILE A 296 3.87 -23.22 2.28
C ILE A 296 3.15 -24.55 2.57
N LYS A 297 3.70 -25.34 3.49
CA LYS A 297 3.10 -26.61 3.91
C LYS A 297 1.72 -26.41 4.53
N LEU A 298 0.84 -27.40 4.36
CA LEU A 298 -0.55 -27.37 4.78
C LEU A 298 -0.75 -27.05 6.27
N ASP A 299 0.12 -27.56 7.15
CA ASP A 299 0.08 -27.32 8.60
C ASP A 299 0.25 -25.85 9.02
N LYS A 300 0.86 -25.03 8.16
CA LYS A 300 1.10 -23.59 8.36
C LYS A 300 0.16 -22.70 7.56
N LEU A 301 -0.59 -23.29 6.63
CA LEU A 301 -1.42 -22.55 5.68
C LEU A 301 -2.59 -21.83 6.36
N ASP A 302 -3.20 -22.43 7.40
CA ASP A 302 -4.37 -21.84 8.05
C ASP A 302 -4.06 -20.53 8.78
N ASN A 303 -2.89 -20.43 9.40
CA ASN A 303 -2.42 -19.16 9.99
C ASN A 303 -2.23 -18.08 8.93
N MET A 304 -1.69 -18.45 7.76
CA MET A 304 -1.51 -17.52 6.63
C MET A 304 -2.85 -17.08 6.05
N LYS A 305 -3.82 -18.00 5.87
CA LYS A 305 -5.18 -17.66 5.44
C LYS A 305 -5.86 -16.69 6.40
N LYS A 306 -5.71 -16.93 7.72
CA LYS A 306 -6.25 -16.03 8.75
C LYS A 306 -5.63 -14.64 8.67
N PHE A 307 -4.31 -14.56 8.52
CA PHE A 307 -3.61 -13.29 8.34
C PHE A 307 -4.10 -12.55 7.09
N LEU A 308 -4.13 -13.21 5.93
CA LEU A 308 -4.59 -12.63 4.68
C LEU A 308 -6.00 -12.06 4.82
N ARG A 309 -6.93 -12.83 5.36
CA ARG A 309 -8.31 -12.37 5.57
C ARG A 309 -8.40 -11.22 6.58
N ASN A 310 -7.72 -11.32 7.72
CA ASN A 310 -7.74 -10.26 8.73
C ASN A 310 -7.14 -8.96 8.23
N THR A 311 -6.11 -9.02 7.37
CA THR A 311 -5.44 -7.82 6.85
C THR A 311 -6.20 -7.21 5.67
N LEU A 312 -6.76 -8.05 4.80
CA LEU A 312 -7.38 -7.61 3.54
C LEU A 312 -8.90 -7.37 3.65
N LEU A 313 -9.52 -7.71 4.78
CA LEU A 313 -10.94 -7.46 5.08
C LEU A 313 -11.14 -6.48 6.27
N ALA A 314 -10.04 -6.00 6.89
CA ALA A 314 -10.09 -5.01 7.99
C ALA A 314 -10.32 -3.58 7.44
#